data_02066b69e0ad6181639e812620469031
#
_entry.id   02066b69e0ad6181639e812620469031
#
_cell.length_a   1.000
_cell.length_b   1.000
_cell.length_c   1.000
_cell.angle_alpha   90.00
_cell.angle_beta   90.00
_cell.angle_gamma   90.00
#
_symmetry.space_group_name_H-M   'P 1'
#
loop_
_entity.id
_entity.type
_entity.pdbx_description
1 polymer ?
#
loop_
_entity_poly.entity_id
_entity_poly.type
_entity_poly.pdbx_seq_one_letter_code
_entity_poly.pdbx_strand_id
1 'polypeptide(L)'
;VLSNPKGLFYYRPLLTISLMLDAQAGGTGSLVYHLTNLLLHLLACWLLFSLFLKLTGQSGKSFCAVLVFAVHPVLSQAVAWIPGRNDPLLAVFLLGSLAAFIRHWEGGKWFWFAVSQLLFLFSLFTKETAVVFPLICLTCIYLLGKSGLKPKRFIILNIAGWLLGALSWYMLREQAMTLSGAWRG
;
A
#
# COMPACT_ATOMS: atom_id res chain seq x y z
N VAL A 1 15.54 -12.95 0.68
CA VAL A 1 15.42 -12.64 2.12
C VAL A 1 16.56 -11.70 2.46
N LEU A 2 16.28 -10.40 2.66
CA LEU A 2 17.25 -9.40 3.07
C LEU A 2 17.49 -9.58 4.57
N SER A 3 18.65 -10.10 4.97
CA SER A 3 19.03 -10.19 6.38
C SER A 3 19.54 -8.83 6.87
N ASN A 4 18.91 -8.31 7.92
CA ASN A 4 19.49 -7.22 8.72
C ASN A 4 20.62 -7.80 9.61
N PRO A 5 21.72 -7.06 9.89
CA PRO A 5 22.79 -7.48 10.79
C PRO A 5 22.33 -7.91 12.19
N LYS A 6 21.11 -7.56 12.59
CA LYS A 6 20.48 -7.95 13.87
C LYS A 6 19.62 -9.22 13.78
N GLY A 7 19.67 -9.99 12.69
CA GLY A 7 18.89 -11.23 12.54
C GLY A 7 17.37 -11.03 12.36
N LEU A 8 16.90 -9.82 12.20
CA LEU A 8 15.49 -9.54 11.91
C LEU A 8 15.22 -9.82 10.42
N PHE A 9 14.45 -10.88 10.17
CA PHE A 9 13.98 -11.20 8.82
C PHE A 9 12.73 -10.40 8.51
N TYR A 10 12.77 -9.65 7.39
CA TYR A 10 11.60 -8.99 6.86
C TYR A 10 10.91 -9.90 5.84
N TYR A 11 9.65 -10.23 6.08
CA TYR A 11 8.84 -10.98 5.13
C TYR A 11 8.13 -9.99 4.18
N ARG A 12 8.75 -9.71 3.02
CA ARG A 12 8.28 -8.73 2.03
C ARG A 12 8.29 -9.33 0.61
N PRO A 13 7.44 -10.33 0.34
CA PRO A 13 7.49 -11.05 -0.92
C PRO A 13 7.21 -10.16 -2.14
N LEU A 14 6.30 -9.19 -2.05
CA LEU A 14 5.99 -8.31 -3.19
C LEU A 14 7.14 -7.36 -3.54
N LEU A 15 7.88 -6.88 -2.55
CA LEU A 15 9.11 -6.13 -2.83
C LEU A 15 10.11 -7.00 -3.59
N THR A 16 10.33 -8.23 -3.12
CA THR A 16 11.26 -9.17 -3.76
C THR A 16 10.83 -9.48 -5.19
N ILE A 17 9.54 -9.80 -5.40
CA ILE A 17 8.98 -10.06 -6.75
C ILE A 17 9.19 -8.85 -7.67
N SER A 18 8.91 -7.63 -7.19
CA SER A 18 9.10 -6.40 -7.96
C SER A 18 10.55 -6.20 -8.39
N LEU A 19 11.53 -6.48 -7.50
CA LEU A 19 12.95 -6.39 -7.83
C LEU A 19 13.38 -7.50 -8.80
N MET A 20 12.82 -8.71 -8.68
CA MET A 20 13.11 -9.82 -9.60
C MET A 20 12.59 -9.54 -11.01
N LEU A 21 11.43 -8.89 -11.14
CA LEU A 21 10.89 -8.49 -12.44
C LEU A 21 11.81 -7.47 -13.12
N ASP A 22 12.32 -6.50 -12.38
CA ASP A 22 13.29 -5.54 -12.93
C ASP A 22 14.61 -6.23 -13.32
N ALA A 23 15.07 -7.20 -12.53
CA ALA A 23 16.26 -7.98 -12.85
C ALA A 23 16.10 -8.77 -14.16
N GLN A 24 14.91 -9.30 -14.42
CA GLN A 24 14.60 -9.98 -15.68
C GLN A 24 14.55 -9.01 -16.88
N ALA A 25 14.07 -7.78 -16.66
CA ALA A 25 13.91 -6.78 -17.72
C ALA A 25 15.22 -6.03 -18.04
N GLY A 26 16.04 -5.73 -17.03
CA GLY A 26 17.23 -4.87 -17.17
C GLY A 26 18.55 -5.48 -16.68
N GLY A 27 18.54 -6.74 -16.24
CA GLY A 27 19.72 -7.40 -15.69
C GLY A 27 20.26 -6.68 -14.45
N THR A 28 21.57 -6.43 -14.42
CA THR A 28 22.27 -5.72 -13.33
C THR A 28 22.27 -4.20 -13.50
N GLY A 29 21.71 -3.68 -14.61
CA GLY A 29 21.68 -2.24 -14.90
C GLY A 29 20.73 -1.50 -13.95
N SER A 30 21.20 -0.43 -13.31
CA SER A 30 20.41 0.36 -12.34
C SER A 30 19.24 1.13 -12.95
N LEU A 31 19.28 1.40 -14.26
CA LEU A 31 18.28 2.25 -14.93
C LEU A 31 16.84 1.76 -14.76
N VAL A 32 16.60 0.46 -15.01
CA VAL A 32 15.25 -0.13 -14.91
C VAL A 32 14.70 -0.01 -13.49
N TYR A 33 15.53 -0.26 -12.49
CA TYR A 33 15.14 -0.16 -11.08
C TYR A 33 14.74 1.28 -10.68
N HIS A 34 15.52 2.28 -11.12
CA HIS A 34 15.19 3.69 -10.85
C HIS A 34 13.94 4.13 -11.61
N LEU A 35 13.78 3.67 -12.87
CA LEU A 35 12.59 3.98 -13.65
C LEU A 35 11.33 3.41 -13.00
N THR A 36 11.38 2.16 -12.53
CA THR A 36 10.25 1.55 -11.82
C THR A 36 9.92 2.30 -10.52
N ASN A 37 10.93 2.70 -9.74
CA ASN A 37 10.70 3.50 -8.52
C ASN A 37 10.06 4.84 -8.85
N LEU A 38 10.51 5.52 -9.90
CA LEU A 38 9.94 6.79 -10.36
C LEU A 38 8.50 6.62 -10.81
N LEU A 39 8.20 5.58 -11.61
CA LEU A 39 6.84 5.31 -12.08
C LEU A 39 5.89 4.98 -10.93
N LEU A 40 6.33 4.20 -9.94
CA LEU A 40 5.55 3.94 -8.71
C LEU A 40 5.27 5.22 -7.93
N HIS A 41 6.28 6.11 -7.80
CA HIS A 41 6.10 7.39 -7.13
C HIS A 41 5.11 8.30 -7.87
N LEU A 42 5.23 8.41 -9.20
CA LEU A 42 4.28 9.16 -10.03
C LEU A 42 2.85 8.61 -9.93
N LEU A 43 2.71 7.26 -9.92
CA LEU A 43 1.42 6.61 -9.72
C LEU A 43 0.83 6.91 -8.33
N ALA A 44 1.66 6.90 -7.28
CA ALA A 44 1.24 7.30 -5.93
C ALA A 44 0.79 8.76 -5.89
N CYS A 45 1.52 9.68 -6.54
CA CYS A 45 1.13 11.08 -6.68
C CYS A 45 -0.23 11.24 -7.40
N TRP A 46 -0.43 10.52 -8.51
CA TRP A 46 -1.69 10.54 -9.25
C TRP A 46 -2.86 10.00 -8.42
N LEU A 47 -2.68 8.90 -7.71
CA LEU A 47 -3.70 8.36 -6.80
C LEU A 47 -4.03 9.34 -5.68
N LEU A 48 -3.01 9.94 -5.08
CA LEU A 48 -3.18 10.93 -4.02
C LEU A 48 -3.91 12.19 -4.52
N PHE A 49 -3.56 12.67 -5.73
CA PHE A 49 -4.26 13.77 -6.39
C PHE A 49 -5.74 13.45 -6.60
N SER A 50 -6.03 12.27 -7.13
CA SER A 50 -7.39 11.81 -7.38
C SER A 50 -8.22 11.73 -6.09
N LEU A 51 -7.61 11.28 -5.00
CA LEU A 51 -8.24 11.23 -3.67
C LEU A 51 -8.49 12.63 -3.11
N PHE A 52 -7.50 13.53 -3.13
CA PHE A 52 -7.68 14.90 -2.66
C PHE A 52 -8.70 15.67 -3.49
N LEU A 53 -8.68 15.52 -4.81
CA LEU A 53 -9.67 16.14 -5.68
C LEU A 53 -11.08 15.67 -5.33
N LYS A 54 -11.24 14.37 -5.07
CA LYS A 54 -12.51 13.79 -4.65
C LYS A 54 -12.99 14.31 -3.29
N LEU A 55 -12.08 14.47 -2.33
CA LEU A 55 -12.42 14.91 -0.97
C LEU A 55 -12.66 16.42 -0.87
N THR A 56 -11.94 17.23 -1.64
CA THR A 56 -11.98 18.69 -1.53
C THR A 56 -12.85 19.34 -2.61
N GLY A 57 -13.02 18.69 -3.77
CA GLY A 57 -13.66 19.28 -4.95
C GLY A 57 -12.82 20.40 -5.60
N GLN A 58 -11.59 20.68 -5.14
CA GLN A 58 -10.78 21.83 -5.53
C GLN A 58 -9.45 21.39 -6.15
N SER A 59 -9.35 21.49 -7.48
CA SER A 59 -8.16 21.03 -8.23
C SER A 59 -6.87 21.75 -7.82
N GLY A 60 -6.91 23.06 -7.60
CA GLY A 60 -5.73 23.84 -7.21
C GLY A 60 -5.17 23.42 -5.85
N LYS A 61 -6.02 23.27 -4.83
CA LYS A 61 -5.58 22.81 -3.49
C LYS A 61 -5.05 21.39 -3.54
N SER A 62 -5.72 20.51 -4.28
CA SER A 62 -5.29 19.12 -4.46
C SER A 62 -3.94 19.04 -5.15
N PHE A 63 -3.71 19.86 -6.16
CA PHE A 63 -2.42 19.95 -6.86
C PHE A 63 -1.31 20.42 -5.95
N CYS A 64 -1.52 21.54 -5.21
CA CYS A 64 -0.52 22.05 -4.27
C CYS A 64 -0.15 21.03 -3.19
N ALA A 65 -1.15 20.33 -2.62
CA ALA A 65 -0.89 19.30 -1.61
C ALA A 65 -0.06 18.14 -2.16
N VAL A 66 -0.38 17.68 -3.39
CA VAL A 66 0.37 16.60 -4.04
C VAL A 66 1.75 17.06 -4.51
N LEU A 67 1.91 18.31 -4.91
CA LEU A 67 3.21 18.86 -5.26
C LEU A 67 4.17 18.84 -4.05
N VAL A 68 3.68 19.22 -2.86
CA VAL A 68 4.47 19.12 -1.62
C VAL A 68 4.87 17.67 -1.34
N PHE A 69 3.95 16.72 -1.51
CA PHE A 69 4.25 15.29 -1.39
C PHE A 69 5.30 14.85 -2.43
N ALA A 70 5.13 15.22 -3.69
CA ALA A 70 5.99 14.77 -4.80
C ALA A 70 7.46 15.19 -4.65
N VAL A 71 7.72 16.39 -4.10
CA VAL A 71 9.07 16.95 -3.95
C VAL A 71 9.62 16.84 -2.54
N HIS A 72 8.91 16.19 -1.62
CA HIS A 72 9.33 16.11 -0.22
C HIS A 72 10.66 15.35 -0.08
N PRO A 73 11.69 15.91 0.61
CA PRO A 73 13.03 15.31 0.66
C PRO A 73 13.06 13.86 1.18
N VAL A 74 12.21 13.53 2.14
CA VAL A 74 12.10 12.16 2.69
C VAL A 74 11.65 11.16 1.61
N LEU A 75 10.81 11.58 0.66
CA LEU A 75 10.30 10.72 -0.41
C LEU A 75 11.29 10.61 -1.58
N SER A 76 12.16 11.61 -1.79
CA SER A 76 13.21 11.55 -2.81
C SER A 76 14.18 10.40 -2.53
N GLN A 77 14.48 10.11 -1.26
CA GLN A 77 15.28 8.94 -0.89
C GLN A 77 14.58 7.62 -1.27
N ALA A 78 13.27 7.53 -1.09
CA ALA A 78 12.51 6.34 -1.45
C ALA A 78 12.52 6.05 -2.97
N VAL A 79 12.66 7.10 -3.80
CA VAL A 79 12.78 6.98 -5.25
C VAL A 79 14.23 6.70 -5.69
N ALA A 80 15.20 7.44 -5.13
CA ALA A 80 16.60 7.35 -5.51
C ALA A 80 17.28 6.06 -5.02
N TRP A 81 16.88 5.53 -3.88
CA TRP A 81 17.46 4.33 -3.30
C TRP A 81 16.66 3.09 -3.71
N ILE A 82 17.30 2.18 -4.47
CA ILE A 82 16.61 0.99 -5.02
C ILE A 82 15.91 0.17 -3.94
N PRO A 83 16.51 -0.16 -2.78
CA PRO A 83 15.81 -0.87 -1.69
C PRO A 83 14.69 -0.06 -1.03
N GLY A 84 14.65 1.26 -1.24
CA GLY A 84 13.58 2.15 -0.77
C GLY A 84 12.23 1.97 -1.49
N ARG A 85 12.19 1.12 -2.54
CA ARG A 85 10.98 0.78 -3.31
C ARG A 85 9.79 0.35 -2.47
N ASN A 86 10.03 -0.23 -1.30
CA ASN A 86 8.96 -0.63 -0.39
C ASN A 86 7.99 0.52 -0.06
N ASP A 87 8.46 1.77 -0.01
CA ASP A 87 7.63 2.92 0.34
C ASP A 87 6.71 3.39 -0.80
N PRO A 88 7.20 3.64 -2.04
CA PRO A 88 6.31 3.96 -3.15
C PRO A 88 5.38 2.80 -3.53
N LEU A 89 5.85 1.55 -3.43
CA LEU A 89 5.01 0.38 -3.68
C LEU A 89 3.88 0.25 -2.65
N LEU A 90 4.20 0.44 -1.36
CA LEU A 90 3.22 0.51 -0.29
C LEU A 90 2.21 1.62 -0.53
N ALA A 91 2.68 2.83 -0.87
CA ALA A 91 1.82 3.98 -1.13
C ALA A 91 0.81 3.69 -2.26
N VAL A 92 1.24 3.08 -3.36
CA VAL A 92 0.36 2.71 -4.48
C VAL A 92 -0.74 1.74 -4.02
N PHE A 93 -0.38 0.69 -3.26
CA PHE A 93 -1.37 -0.29 -2.79
C PHE A 93 -2.32 0.30 -1.74
N LEU A 94 -1.83 1.10 -0.79
CA LEU A 94 -2.68 1.73 0.22
C LEU A 94 -3.61 2.79 -0.37
N LEU A 95 -3.10 3.67 -1.23
CA LEU A 95 -3.92 4.71 -1.88
C LEU A 95 -4.93 4.08 -2.84
N GLY A 96 -4.54 3.05 -3.59
CA GLY A 96 -5.44 2.28 -4.44
C GLY A 96 -6.53 1.57 -3.64
N SER A 97 -6.17 0.94 -2.51
CA SER A 97 -7.12 0.31 -1.59
C SER A 97 -8.10 1.34 -1.02
N LEU A 98 -7.61 2.51 -0.61
CA LEU A 98 -8.45 3.60 -0.10
C LEU A 98 -9.40 4.15 -1.17
N ALA A 99 -8.92 4.33 -2.40
CA ALA A 99 -9.76 4.76 -3.51
C ALA A 99 -10.88 3.75 -3.82
N ALA A 100 -10.56 2.45 -3.80
CA ALA A 100 -11.54 1.39 -3.97
C ALA A 100 -12.53 1.33 -2.78
N PHE A 101 -12.04 1.51 -1.54
CA PHE A 101 -12.87 1.58 -0.35
C PHE A 101 -13.89 2.72 -0.42
N ILE A 102 -13.45 3.93 -0.84
CA ILE A 102 -14.35 5.08 -1.00
C ILE A 102 -15.40 4.81 -2.10
N ARG A 103 -15.00 4.19 -3.23
CA ARG A 103 -15.94 3.79 -4.29
C ARG A 103 -16.95 2.75 -3.81
N HIS A 104 -16.52 1.79 -2.99
CA HIS A 104 -17.42 0.84 -2.34
C HIS A 104 -18.37 1.54 -1.37
N TRP A 105 -17.86 2.49 -0.58
CA TRP A 105 -18.67 3.32 0.31
C TRP A 105 -19.77 4.07 -0.43
N GLU A 106 -19.49 4.66 -1.59
CA GLU A 106 -20.47 5.44 -2.36
C GLU A 106 -21.45 4.58 -3.14
N GLY A 107 -20.94 3.60 -3.87
CA GLY A 107 -21.71 2.80 -4.83
C GLY A 107 -22.17 1.43 -4.34
N GLY A 108 -21.69 0.93 -3.21
CA GLY A 108 -22.07 -0.37 -2.64
C GLY A 108 -21.68 -1.60 -3.47
N LYS A 109 -20.94 -1.45 -4.57
CA LYS A 109 -20.59 -2.55 -5.47
C LYS A 109 -19.55 -3.47 -4.83
N TRP A 110 -19.83 -4.77 -4.77
CA TRP A 110 -18.94 -5.81 -4.22
C TRP A 110 -17.59 -5.89 -4.91
N PHE A 111 -17.52 -5.55 -6.19
CA PHE A 111 -16.27 -5.46 -6.93
C PHE A 111 -15.26 -4.53 -6.22
N TRP A 112 -15.68 -3.33 -5.83
CA TRP A 112 -14.80 -2.36 -5.15
C TRP A 112 -14.42 -2.80 -3.75
N PHE A 113 -15.29 -3.55 -3.06
CA PHE A 113 -14.92 -4.21 -1.80
C PHE A 113 -13.79 -5.19 -2.01
N ALA A 114 -13.94 -6.12 -2.97
CA ALA A 114 -12.91 -7.11 -3.27
C ALA A 114 -11.57 -6.47 -3.67
N VAL A 115 -11.60 -5.44 -4.54
CA VAL A 115 -10.40 -4.69 -4.95
C VAL A 115 -9.72 -4.04 -3.75
N SER A 116 -10.49 -3.40 -2.85
CA SER A 116 -9.94 -2.79 -1.64
C SER A 116 -9.25 -3.82 -0.74
N GLN A 117 -9.89 -4.96 -0.47
CA GLN A 117 -9.30 -6.01 0.36
C GLN A 117 -8.05 -6.62 -0.27
N LEU A 118 -8.05 -6.86 -1.58
CA LEU A 118 -6.90 -7.40 -2.30
C LEU A 118 -5.70 -6.44 -2.27
N LEU A 119 -5.92 -5.15 -2.53
CA LEU A 119 -4.86 -4.14 -2.48
C LEU A 119 -4.34 -3.93 -1.04
N PHE A 120 -5.21 -4.02 -0.03
CA PHE A 120 -4.79 -4.03 1.36
C PHE A 120 -3.89 -5.23 1.67
N LEU A 121 -4.27 -6.41 1.23
CA LEU A 121 -3.44 -7.62 1.40
C LEU A 121 -2.07 -7.45 0.71
N PHE A 122 -2.03 -6.93 -0.50
CA PHE A 122 -0.77 -6.62 -1.19
C PHE A 122 0.07 -5.60 -0.43
N SER A 123 -0.55 -4.61 0.20
CA SER A 123 0.19 -3.64 1.03
C SER A 123 0.86 -4.30 2.23
N LEU A 124 0.20 -5.26 2.90
CA LEU A 124 0.77 -6.06 4.00
C LEU A 124 1.96 -6.91 3.55
N PHE A 125 1.90 -7.50 2.34
CA PHE A 125 3.03 -8.25 1.76
C PHE A 125 4.17 -7.34 1.24
N THR A 126 3.94 -6.04 1.19
CA THR A 126 4.97 -5.05 0.84
C THR A 126 5.69 -4.52 2.08
N LYS A 127 4.93 -4.13 3.11
CA LYS A 127 5.48 -3.57 4.35
C LYS A 127 4.47 -3.71 5.50
N GLU A 128 4.95 -4.13 6.66
CA GLU A 128 4.14 -4.39 7.86
C GLU A 128 3.40 -3.15 8.39
N THR A 129 3.88 -1.94 8.09
CA THR A 129 3.20 -0.69 8.45
C THR A 129 1.82 -0.51 7.81
N ALA A 130 1.48 -1.31 6.79
CA ALA A 130 0.14 -1.35 6.19
C ALA A 130 -0.99 -1.66 7.20
N VAL A 131 -0.66 -2.27 8.34
CA VAL A 131 -1.63 -2.56 9.43
C VAL A 131 -2.38 -1.30 9.90
N VAL A 132 -1.85 -0.10 9.66
CA VAL A 132 -2.52 1.18 9.99
C VAL A 132 -3.71 1.49 9.06
N PHE A 133 -3.83 0.82 7.91
CA PHE A 133 -4.87 1.11 6.91
C PHE A 133 -6.32 1.10 7.42
N PRO A 134 -6.77 0.15 8.26
CA PRO A 134 -8.10 0.19 8.84
C PRO A 134 -8.41 1.49 9.60
N LEU A 135 -7.42 2.03 10.33
CA LEU A 135 -7.57 3.29 11.04
C LEU A 135 -7.76 4.47 10.06
N ILE A 136 -7.02 4.48 8.95
CA ILE A 136 -7.19 5.48 7.89
C ILE A 136 -8.61 5.39 7.30
N CYS A 137 -9.12 4.18 7.03
CA CYS A 137 -10.48 3.99 6.53
C CYS A 137 -11.54 4.46 7.54
N LEU A 138 -11.37 4.17 8.83
CA LEU A 138 -12.28 4.65 9.89
C LEU A 138 -12.28 6.18 9.97
N THR A 139 -11.11 6.81 9.85
CA THR A 139 -11.01 8.28 9.79
C THR A 139 -11.74 8.84 8.57
N CYS A 140 -11.59 8.20 7.40
CA CYS A 140 -12.33 8.58 6.20
C CYS A 140 -13.84 8.42 6.38
N ILE A 141 -14.32 7.35 7.03
CA ILE A 141 -15.73 7.17 7.35
C ILE A 141 -16.23 8.33 8.24
N TYR A 142 -15.47 8.69 9.25
CA TYR A 142 -15.83 9.79 10.15
C TYR A 142 -15.92 11.13 9.41
N LEU A 143 -14.97 11.42 8.53
CA LEU A 143 -14.94 12.67 7.76
C LEU A 143 -16.01 12.74 6.66
N LEU A 144 -16.26 11.62 5.97
CA LEU A 144 -17.23 11.53 4.89
C LEU A 144 -18.65 11.22 5.38
N GLY A 145 -18.78 10.67 6.58
CA GLY A 145 -20.03 10.15 7.15
C GLY A 145 -21.08 11.21 7.48
N LYS A 146 -20.80 12.50 7.27
CA LYS A 146 -21.78 13.60 7.43
C LYS A 146 -22.99 13.47 6.49
N SER A 147 -22.95 12.64 5.47
CA SER A 147 -24.01 12.42 4.48
C SER A 147 -24.88 11.17 4.69
N GLY A 148 -24.76 10.50 5.84
CA GLY A 148 -25.57 9.33 6.19
C GLY A 148 -24.73 8.12 6.60
N LEU A 149 -25.06 7.58 7.80
CA LEU A 149 -24.42 6.37 8.30
C LEU A 149 -24.76 5.18 7.41
N LYS A 150 -23.75 4.54 6.85
CA LYS A 150 -23.92 3.26 6.15
C LYS A 150 -24.39 2.18 7.14
N PRO A 151 -25.14 1.16 6.65
CA PRO A 151 -25.62 0.08 7.51
C PRO A 151 -24.45 -0.60 8.23
N LYS A 152 -24.69 -1.02 9.47
CA LYS A 152 -23.70 -1.71 10.32
C LYS A 152 -23.01 -2.88 9.59
N ARG A 153 -23.74 -3.56 8.70
CA ARG A 153 -23.21 -4.64 7.84
C ARG A 153 -21.99 -4.22 7.01
N PHE A 154 -22.01 -3.00 6.47
CA PHE A 154 -20.88 -2.48 5.67
C PHE A 154 -19.62 -2.40 6.53
N ILE A 155 -19.73 -1.82 7.72
CA ILE A 155 -18.59 -1.64 8.64
C ILE A 155 -18.08 -3.01 9.09
N ILE A 156 -18.97 -3.92 9.51
CA ILE A 156 -18.62 -5.26 9.98
C ILE A 156 -17.88 -6.05 8.88
N LEU A 157 -18.38 -6.01 7.65
CA LEU A 157 -17.75 -6.73 6.52
C LEU A 157 -16.34 -6.20 6.21
N ASN A 158 -16.14 -4.89 6.25
CA ASN A 158 -14.80 -4.32 6.01
C ASN A 158 -13.84 -4.69 7.14
N ILE A 159 -14.27 -4.59 8.41
CA ILE A 159 -13.47 -5.00 9.57
C ILE A 159 -13.13 -6.50 9.47
N ALA A 160 -14.09 -7.35 9.17
CA ALA A 160 -13.84 -8.79 8.98
C ALA A 160 -12.83 -9.07 7.88
N GLY A 161 -12.95 -8.38 6.73
CA GLY A 161 -12.00 -8.50 5.63
C GLY A 161 -10.58 -8.05 6.02
N TRP A 162 -10.44 -6.94 6.73
CA TRP A 162 -9.12 -6.48 7.21
C TRP A 162 -8.51 -7.43 8.24
N LEU A 163 -9.31 -7.97 9.16
CA LEU A 163 -8.84 -8.95 10.15
C LEU A 163 -8.41 -10.26 9.49
N LEU A 164 -9.19 -10.77 8.52
CA LEU A 164 -8.82 -11.96 7.76
C LEU A 164 -7.54 -11.74 6.94
N GLY A 165 -7.40 -10.58 6.30
CA GLY A 165 -6.18 -10.20 5.56
C GLY A 165 -4.96 -10.12 6.47
N ALA A 166 -5.08 -9.47 7.63
CA ALA A 166 -4.00 -9.36 8.61
C ALA A 166 -3.63 -10.73 9.22
N LEU A 167 -4.63 -11.57 9.53
CA LEU A 167 -4.40 -12.90 10.06
C LEU A 167 -3.70 -13.81 9.03
N SER A 168 -4.16 -13.82 7.78
CA SER A 168 -3.53 -14.60 6.72
C SER A 168 -2.09 -14.18 6.45
N TRP A 169 -1.82 -12.86 6.43
CA TRP A 169 -0.47 -12.33 6.33
C TRP A 169 0.41 -12.76 7.52
N TYR A 170 -0.13 -12.68 8.75
CA TYR A 170 0.60 -13.06 9.96
C TYR A 170 0.97 -14.55 9.95
N MET A 171 0.02 -15.43 9.60
CA MET A 171 0.26 -16.87 9.53
C MET A 171 1.32 -17.23 8.47
N LEU A 172 1.22 -16.64 7.26
CA LEU A 172 2.20 -16.86 6.20
C LEU A 172 3.60 -16.35 6.58
N ARG A 173 3.65 -15.19 7.26
CA ARG A 173 4.90 -14.64 7.79
C ARG A 173 5.54 -15.59 8.80
N GLU A 174 4.79 -16.09 9.78
CA GLU A 174 5.30 -17.02 10.81
C GLU A 174 5.81 -18.33 10.16
N GLN A 175 5.07 -18.91 9.23
CA GLN A 175 5.51 -20.09 8.50
C GLN A 175 6.80 -19.85 7.71
N ALA A 176 6.91 -18.73 7.02
CA ALA A 176 8.12 -18.38 6.27
C ALA A 176 9.32 -18.16 7.18
N MET A 177 9.10 -17.61 8.38
CA MET A 177 10.18 -17.37 9.34
C MET A 177 10.65 -18.67 10.02
N THR A 178 9.75 -19.57 10.38
CA THR A 178 10.09 -20.88 10.94
C THR A 178 10.87 -21.73 9.94
N LEU A 179 10.45 -21.78 8.69
CA LEU A 179 11.15 -22.49 7.61
C LEU A 179 12.57 -21.89 7.40
N SER A 180 12.71 -20.57 7.41
CA SER A 180 14.04 -19.93 7.26
C SER A 180 14.96 -20.16 8.45
N GLY A 181 14.43 -20.35 9.66
CA GLY A 181 15.18 -20.73 10.85
C GLY A 181 15.68 -22.18 10.81
N ALA A 182 14.88 -23.08 10.27
CA ALA A 182 15.22 -24.52 10.15
C ALA A 182 16.40 -24.82 9.20
N TRP A 183 16.73 -23.90 8.28
CA TRP A 183 17.89 -24.03 7.36
C TRP A 183 19.22 -23.58 7.96
N ARG A 184 19.26 -23.16 9.23
CA ARG A 184 20.47 -22.64 9.91
C ARG A 184 20.96 -23.54 11.06
N GLY A 185 20.30 -24.64 11.34
CA GLY A 185 20.73 -25.68 12.26
C GLY A 185 21.28 -26.87 11.51
#